data_34bc0cfc979b11c42a000f1a0396e197
#
_entry.id   34bc0cfc979b11c42a000f1a0396e197
#
_cell.length_a   1.000
_cell.length_b   1.000
_cell.length_c   1.000
_cell.angle_alpha   90.00
_cell.angle_beta   90.00
_cell.angle_gamma   90.00
#
_symmetry.space_group_name_H-M   'P 1'
#
loop_
_entity.id
_entity.type
_entity.pdbx_description
1 polymer ?
#
loop_
_entity_poly.entity_id
_entity_poly.type
_entity_poly.pdbx_seq_one_letter_code
_entity_poly.pdbx_strand_id
1 'polypeptide(L)'
;MCQEMVLRRFIAIVGDHAEIKSMAINQNLKKKVRHKLNFSSKKINEIIGDEVKENKQVKILKALGFEKEKNSIVIPSHRSDIDQANDLAEEITRVIGFNNIAPKPLMLPVNVKSMEHSFEKSCRDFLVNLGFFEVINFPFNDTENEEANIIDNPLDKQRSKIRVCITKSLAANVVYNQNRQKDSIKLFEISDVYTKTGRERSIGVIVNGREGKNYNEFSSKLDYSYLKGTLITMLSELLATKIDFIAETRENYDFVEAVSLNGKKIGALGKLSNNFVNSKSK
;
A
#
# COMPACT_ATOMS: atom_id res chain seq x y z
N MET A 1 14.79 -28.04 3.67
CA MET A 1 14.52 -28.73 4.96
C MET A 1 15.33 -30.00 4.98
N CYS A 2 16.00 -30.30 6.08
CA CYS A 2 16.89 -31.48 6.20
C CYS A 2 16.08 -32.73 6.54
N GLN A 3 15.34 -33.25 5.58
CA GLN A 3 14.38 -34.37 5.76
C GLN A 3 15.03 -35.60 6.44
N GLU A 4 16.25 -35.94 6.07
CA GLU A 4 16.95 -37.06 6.69
C GLU A 4 17.22 -36.85 8.18
N MET A 5 17.67 -35.65 8.58
CA MET A 5 17.95 -35.36 9.97
C MET A 5 16.66 -35.38 10.81
N VAL A 6 15.56 -34.84 10.28
CA VAL A 6 14.25 -34.88 10.93
C VAL A 6 13.76 -36.31 11.08
N LEU A 7 13.89 -37.12 10.03
CA LEU A 7 13.51 -38.54 10.06
C LEU A 7 14.34 -39.31 11.08
N ARG A 8 15.67 -39.15 11.10
CA ARG A 8 16.56 -39.79 12.10
C ARG A 8 16.17 -39.39 13.53
N ARG A 9 15.84 -38.10 13.74
CA ARG A 9 15.37 -37.63 15.07
C ARG A 9 14.03 -38.26 15.47
N PHE A 10 13.10 -38.33 14.50
CA PHE A 10 11.80 -38.99 14.72
C PHE A 10 11.98 -40.45 15.07
N ILE A 11 12.82 -41.20 14.32
CA ILE A 11 13.13 -42.61 14.59
C ILE A 11 13.72 -42.79 15.98
N ALA A 12 14.68 -41.93 16.38
CA ALA A 12 15.26 -41.98 17.70
C ALA A 12 14.20 -41.81 18.82
N ILE A 13 13.29 -40.83 18.67
CA ILE A 13 12.23 -40.60 19.66
C ILE A 13 11.24 -41.76 19.68
N VAL A 14 10.84 -42.30 18.53
CA VAL A 14 9.94 -43.47 18.49
C VAL A 14 10.59 -44.69 19.08
N GLY A 15 11.90 -44.90 18.86
CA GLY A 15 12.66 -46.02 19.41
C GLY A 15 12.73 -46.04 20.95
N ASP A 16 12.59 -44.88 21.60
CA ASP A 16 12.50 -44.79 23.07
C ASP A 16 11.14 -45.30 23.62
N HIS A 17 10.12 -45.44 22.75
CA HIS A 17 8.75 -45.77 23.15
C HIS A 17 8.18 -47.02 22.48
N ALA A 18 8.75 -47.44 21.34
CA ALA A 18 8.25 -48.56 20.55
C ALA A 18 9.37 -49.27 19.78
N GLU A 19 9.24 -50.59 19.53
CA GLU A 19 10.13 -51.35 18.71
C GLU A 19 9.85 -51.09 17.22
N ILE A 20 10.89 -50.63 16.46
CA ILE A 20 10.80 -50.40 15.02
C ILE A 20 11.20 -51.66 14.30
N LYS A 21 10.24 -52.38 13.69
CA LYS A 21 10.46 -53.68 13.03
C LYS A 21 10.92 -53.55 11.59
N SER A 22 10.47 -52.55 10.85
CA SER A 22 10.89 -52.32 9.46
C SER A 22 10.68 -50.87 9.06
N MET A 23 11.46 -50.41 8.06
CA MET A 23 11.33 -49.06 7.52
C MET A 23 11.64 -49.06 6.02
N ALA A 24 10.86 -48.36 5.22
CA ALA A 24 11.17 -48.06 3.83
C ALA A 24 11.44 -46.56 3.70
N ILE A 25 12.61 -46.16 3.18
CA ILE A 25 12.98 -44.78 2.93
C ILE A 25 13.16 -44.61 1.42
N ASN A 26 12.37 -43.70 0.85
CA ASN A 26 12.54 -43.26 -0.53
C ASN A 26 13.06 -41.81 -0.51
N GLN A 27 14.34 -41.62 -0.94
CA GLN A 27 14.99 -40.31 -0.88
C GLN A 27 15.42 -39.87 -2.29
N ASN A 28 15.00 -38.69 -2.68
CA ASN A 28 15.52 -37.99 -3.84
C ASN A 28 16.45 -36.86 -3.34
N LEU A 29 17.67 -37.22 -2.96
CA LEU A 29 18.66 -36.31 -2.39
C LEU A 29 19.43 -35.60 -3.49
N LYS A 30 19.06 -34.34 -3.78
CA LYS A 30 20.01 -33.44 -4.44
C LYS A 30 21.08 -33.05 -3.41
N LYS A 31 22.38 -33.25 -3.76
CA LYS A 31 23.51 -32.79 -2.93
C LYS A 31 23.30 -31.30 -2.60
N LYS A 32 23.06 -30.95 -1.33
CA LYS A 32 23.00 -29.54 -0.90
C LYS A 32 24.42 -28.97 -0.95
N VAL A 33 24.60 -27.94 -1.73
CA VAL A 33 25.78 -27.07 -1.68
C VAL A 33 25.77 -26.35 -0.34
N ARG A 34 26.86 -26.43 0.42
CA ARG A 34 27.00 -25.66 1.67
C ARG A 34 27.04 -24.16 1.31
N HIS A 35 26.09 -23.39 1.79
CA HIS A 35 26.08 -21.95 1.58
C HIS A 35 27.15 -21.29 2.47
N LYS A 36 27.90 -20.34 1.91
CA LYS A 36 28.97 -19.60 2.61
C LYS A 36 28.72 -18.11 2.48
N LEU A 37 28.87 -17.39 3.58
CA LEU A 37 28.82 -15.94 3.59
C LEU A 37 30.19 -15.36 3.94
N ASN A 38 30.55 -14.23 3.31
CA ASN A 38 31.73 -13.47 3.70
C ASN A 38 31.52 -12.90 5.12
N PHE A 39 32.51 -13.15 5.99
CA PHE A 39 32.46 -12.71 7.37
C PHE A 39 33.38 -11.52 7.58
N SER A 40 32.81 -10.44 8.06
CA SER A 40 33.52 -9.25 8.50
C SER A 40 32.98 -8.80 9.85
N SER A 41 33.78 -8.95 10.92
CA SER A 41 33.43 -8.53 12.26
C SER A 41 33.08 -7.03 12.33
N LYS A 42 33.82 -6.20 11.57
CA LYS A 42 33.58 -4.76 11.48
C LYS A 42 32.17 -4.46 10.91
N LYS A 43 31.81 -5.10 9.80
CA LYS A 43 30.48 -4.93 9.18
C LYS A 43 29.36 -5.38 10.09
N ILE A 44 29.56 -6.47 10.82
CA ILE A 44 28.59 -6.96 11.81
C ILE A 44 28.42 -5.93 12.94
N ASN A 45 29.49 -5.36 13.46
CA ASN A 45 29.45 -4.31 14.48
C ASN A 45 28.75 -3.03 13.99
N GLU A 46 28.95 -2.65 12.74
CA GLU A 46 28.24 -1.53 12.11
C GLU A 46 26.72 -1.79 12.07
N ILE A 47 26.30 -3.02 11.78
CA ILE A 47 24.89 -3.42 11.74
C ILE A 47 24.29 -3.46 13.15
N ILE A 48 25.00 -4.08 14.11
CA ILE A 48 24.57 -4.16 15.52
C ILE A 48 24.51 -2.77 16.16
N GLY A 49 25.36 -1.84 15.70
CA GLY A 49 25.50 -0.53 16.30
C GLY A 49 26.36 -0.50 17.56
N ASP A 50 26.95 -1.62 17.96
CA ASP A 50 27.82 -1.76 19.13
C ASP A 50 29.07 -2.61 18.83
N GLU A 51 30.10 -2.51 19.67
CA GLU A 51 31.36 -3.19 19.45
C GLU A 51 31.37 -4.56 20.15
N VAL A 52 31.28 -5.63 19.39
CA VAL A 52 31.43 -7.01 19.84
C VAL A 52 32.73 -7.59 19.32
N LYS A 53 33.63 -8.01 20.20
CA LYS A 53 34.92 -8.59 19.81
C LYS A 53 34.72 -9.79 18.88
N GLU A 54 35.54 -9.89 17.81
CA GLU A 54 35.44 -10.95 16.79
C GLU A 54 35.42 -12.36 17.39
N ASN A 55 36.27 -12.62 18.37
CA ASN A 55 36.30 -13.92 19.06
C ASN A 55 34.96 -14.26 19.73
N LYS A 56 34.24 -13.27 20.28
CA LYS A 56 32.91 -13.47 20.88
C LYS A 56 31.87 -13.74 19.79
N GLN A 57 31.90 -12.99 18.68
CA GLN A 57 31.03 -13.22 17.54
C GLN A 57 31.19 -14.65 17.00
N VAL A 58 32.43 -15.06 16.73
CA VAL A 58 32.75 -16.41 16.21
C VAL A 58 32.34 -17.49 17.22
N LYS A 59 32.54 -17.29 18.53
CA LYS A 59 32.12 -18.23 19.58
C LYS A 59 30.61 -18.44 19.56
N ILE A 60 29.83 -17.36 19.43
CA ILE A 60 28.38 -17.39 19.36
C ILE A 60 27.92 -18.17 18.12
N LEU A 61 28.46 -17.81 16.94
CA LEU A 61 28.09 -18.47 15.70
C LEU A 61 28.44 -19.96 15.72
N LYS A 62 29.59 -20.35 16.28
CA LYS A 62 29.95 -21.76 16.45
C LYS A 62 28.99 -22.52 17.37
N ALA A 63 28.56 -21.89 18.47
CA ALA A 63 27.59 -22.49 19.38
C ALA A 63 26.21 -22.71 18.72
N LEU A 64 25.88 -21.89 17.69
CA LEU A 64 24.67 -22.03 16.87
C LEU A 64 24.85 -23.01 15.69
N GLY A 65 26.02 -23.66 15.58
CA GLY A 65 26.29 -24.66 14.55
C GLY A 65 26.87 -24.11 13.23
N PHE A 66 27.28 -22.84 13.21
CA PHE A 66 28.00 -22.28 12.07
C PHE A 66 29.50 -22.67 12.13
N GLU A 67 30.12 -22.88 10.98
CA GLU A 67 31.55 -23.19 10.91
C GLU A 67 32.33 -21.97 10.38
N LYS A 68 33.43 -21.58 11.03
CA LYS A 68 34.30 -20.46 10.58
C LYS A 68 35.40 -21.03 9.67
N GLU A 69 35.44 -20.53 8.44
CA GLU A 69 36.53 -20.76 7.48
C GLU A 69 37.18 -19.40 7.20
N LYS A 70 38.50 -19.30 7.22
CA LYS A 70 39.27 -18.07 6.93
C LYS A 70 38.44 -16.77 7.04
N ASN A 71 37.91 -16.29 5.91
CA ASN A 71 37.12 -15.05 5.78
C ASN A 71 35.64 -15.30 5.54
N SER A 72 35.14 -16.53 5.80
CA SER A 72 33.74 -16.88 5.58
C SER A 72 33.15 -17.67 6.74
N ILE A 73 31.84 -17.65 6.83
CA ILE A 73 31.03 -18.49 7.69
C ILE A 73 30.26 -19.46 6.82
N VAL A 74 30.38 -20.75 7.14
CA VAL A 74 29.58 -21.81 6.52
C VAL A 74 28.28 -21.96 7.29
N ILE A 75 27.19 -21.90 6.58
CA ILE A 75 25.84 -21.90 7.15
C ILE A 75 25.37 -23.36 7.33
N PRO A 76 24.81 -23.71 8.48
CA PRO A 76 24.22 -25.03 8.70
C PRO A 76 23.12 -25.31 7.67
N SER A 77 23.04 -26.54 7.18
CA SER A 77 22.11 -26.91 6.09
C SER A 77 20.61 -26.76 6.45
N HIS A 78 20.28 -26.67 7.71
CA HIS A 78 18.92 -26.46 8.20
C HIS A 78 18.52 -24.96 8.29
N ARG A 79 19.49 -24.03 8.20
CA ARG A 79 19.29 -22.59 8.21
C ARG A 79 19.23 -22.08 6.78
N SER A 80 18.08 -22.14 6.19
CA SER A 80 17.83 -21.63 4.82
C SER A 80 17.42 -20.16 4.78
N ASP A 81 17.34 -19.54 5.94
CA ASP A 81 16.95 -18.16 6.21
C ASP A 81 18.15 -17.21 6.27
N ILE A 82 19.37 -17.71 6.30
CA ILE A 82 20.60 -16.92 6.45
C ILE A 82 21.24 -16.70 5.08
N ASP A 83 21.12 -15.49 4.53
CA ASP A 83 21.64 -15.13 3.22
C ASP A 83 22.59 -13.93 3.23
N GLN A 84 22.59 -13.12 4.31
CA GLN A 84 23.30 -11.85 4.39
C GLN A 84 24.00 -11.65 5.73
N ALA A 85 24.87 -10.62 5.78
CA ALA A 85 25.55 -10.23 7.02
C ALA A 85 24.58 -9.74 8.11
N ASN A 86 23.42 -9.19 7.71
CA ASN A 86 22.37 -8.76 8.64
C ASN A 86 21.83 -9.94 9.44
N ASP A 87 21.63 -11.08 8.78
CA ASP A 87 21.10 -12.28 9.43
C ASP A 87 22.09 -12.82 10.46
N LEU A 88 23.43 -12.77 10.14
CA LEU A 88 24.48 -13.11 11.10
C LEU A 88 24.52 -12.14 12.29
N ALA A 89 24.31 -10.85 12.03
CA ALA A 89 24.26 -9.84 13.07
C ALA A 89 23.05 -10.06 14.00
N GLU A 90 21.90 -10.43 13.44
CA GLU A 90 20.69 -10.78 14.19
C GLU A 90 20.93 -11.99 15.12
N GLU A 91 21.51 -13.07 14.62
CA GLU A 91 21.84 -14.24 15.41
C GLU A 91 22.78 -13.92 16.58
N ILE A 92 23.80 -13.09 16.34
CA ILE A 92 24.72 -12.65 17.38
C ILE A 92 24.01 -11.80 18.42
N THR A 93 23.21 -10.84 17.96
CA THR A 93 22.44 -9.92 18.81
C THR A 93 21.44 -10.67 19.68
N ARG A 94 20.76 -11.65 19.12
CA ARG A 94 19.81 -12.50 19.84
C ARG A 94 20.45 -13.26 21.03
N VAL A 95 21.67 -13.74 20.83
CA VAL A 95 22.41 -14.45 21.90
C VAL A 95 23.00 -13.48 22.94
N ILE A 96 23.46 -12.29 22.53
CA ILE A 96 23.92 -11.25 23.44
C ILE A 96 22.76 -10.68 24.26
N GLY A 97 21.58 -10.59 23.67
CA GLY A 97 20.38 -9.96 24.20
C GLY A 97 20.27 -8.49 23.75
N PHE A 98 19.16 -8.12 23.16
CA PHE A 98 18.88 -6.77 22.65
C PHE A 98 18.99 -5.70 23.76
N ASN A 99 18.60 -6.01 24.98
CA ASN A 99 18.70 -5.09 26.11
C ASN A 99 20.14 -4.78 26.55
N ASN A 100 21.12 -5.55 26.10
CA ASN A 100 22.53 -5.36 26.41
C ASN A 100 23.25 -4.48 25.36
N ILE A 101 22.54 -4.03 24.32
CA ILE A 101 23.08 -3.12 23.31
C ILE A 101 22.68 -1.71 23.68
N ALA A 102 23.68 -0.83 23.86
CA ALA A 102 23.42 0.56 24.22
C ALA A 102 22.75 1.32 23.07
N PRO A 103 21.61 1.99 23.30
CA PRO A 103 20.98 2.81 22.29
C PRO A 103 21.87 3.99 21.93
N LYS A 104 22.04 4.23 20.63
CA LYS A 104 22.78 5.39 20.12
C LYS A 104 21.81 6.41 19.52
N PRO A 105 22.02 7.72 19.73
CA PRO A 105 21.18 8.72 19.09
C PRO A 105 21.33 8.63 17.57
N LEU A 106 20.21 8.75 16.87
CA LEU A 106 20.18 8.80 15.42
C LEU A 106 20.85 10.11 14.96
N MET A 107 21.89 10.01 14.15
CA MET A 107 22.48 11.16 13.49
C MET A 107 21.54 11.60 12.36
N LEU A 108 20.69 12.56 12.65
CA LEU A 108 19.82 13.15 11.63
C LEU A 108 20.65 14.07 10.72
N PRO A 109 20.45 14.00 9.40
CA PRO A 109 21.11 14.94 8.50
C PRO A 109 20.66 16.36 8.82
N VAL A 110 21.62 17.30 8.91
CA VAL A 110 21.37 18.71 9.25
C VAL A 110 20.44 19.40 8.23
N ASN A 111 20.42 18.92 6.99
CA ASN A 111 19.53 19.38 5.93
C ASN A 111 18.35 18.40 5.75
N VAL A 112 17.47 18.33 6.72
CA VAL A 112 16.13 17.81 6.47
C VAL A 112 15.44 18.85 5.60
N LYS A 113 15.30 18.59 4.29
CA LYS A 113 14.34 19.35 3.48
C LYS A 113 13.03 19.28 4.24
N SER A 114 12.48 20.44 4.66
CA SER A 114 11.14 20.48 5.21
C SER A 114 10.26 19.73 4.21
N MET A 115 9.48 18.77 4.67
CA MET A 115 8.47 18.17 3.82
C MET A 115 7.57 19.34 3.38
N GLU A 116 7.81 19.85 2.17
CA GLU A 116 6.90 20.78 1.54
C GLU A 116 5.54 20.09 1.60
N HIS A 117 4.58 20.75 2.24
CA HIS A 117 3.19 20.29 2.24
C HIS A 117 2.78 20.19 0.78
N SER A 118 2.71 18.99 0.24
CA SER A 118 2.28 18.82 -1.15
C SER A 118 0.85 19.33 -1.26
N PHE A 119 0.53 20.00 -2.35
CA PHE A 119 -0.82 20.47 -2.64
C PHE A 119 -1.85 19.35 -2.47
N GLU A 120 -1.49 18.12 -2.84
CA GLU A 120 -2.30 16.93 -2.65
C GLU A 120 -2.61 16.67 -1.17
N LYS A 121 -1.62 16.82 -0.29
CA LYS A 121 -1.82 16.65 1.15
C LYS A 121 -2.76 17.72 1.70
N SER A 122 -2.61 18.95 1.27
CA SER A 122 -3.48 20.06 1.68
C SER A 122 -4.93 19.84 1.24
N CYS A 123 -5.17 19.37 0.01
CA CYS A 123 -6.50 19.00 -0.46
C CYS A 123 -7.11 17.87 0.37
N ARG A 124 -6.32 16.84 0.70
CA ARG A 124 -6.74 15.71 1.52
C ARG A 124 -7.16 16.18 2.91
N ASP A 125 -6.28 16.93 3.58
CA ASP A 125 -6.53 17.43 4.94
C ASP A 125 -7.78 18.32 4.96
N PHE A 126 -7.98 19.18 3.97
CA PHE A 126 -9.18 20.02 3.85
C PHE A 126 -10.46 19.18 3.74
N LEU A 127 -10.49 18.20 2.85
CA LEU A 127 -11.68 17.36 2.65
C LEU A 127 -11.97 16.47 3.86
N VAL A 128 -10.95 15.90 4.49
CA VAL A 128 -11.10 15.09 5.71
C VAL A 128 -11.66 15.94 6.84
N ASN A 129 -11.20 17.18 7.01
CA ASN A 129 -11.73 18.10 8.03
C ASN A 129 -13.21 18.46 7.81
N LEU A 130 -13.69 18.43 6.57
CA LEU A 130 -15.11 18.59 6.23
C LEU A 130 -15.92 17.29 6.33
N GLY A 131 -15.31 16.20 6.80
CA GLY A 131 -15.97 14.90 6.99
C GLY A 131 -16.12 14.08 5.73
N PHE A 132 -15.31 14.32 4.69
CA PHE A 132 -15.22 13.43 3.55
C PHE A 132 -14.37 12.21 3.90
N PHE A 133 -14.72 11.05 3.36
CA PHE A 133 -13.94 9.83 3.45
C PHE A 133 -13.13 9.63 2.18
N GLU A 134 -11.82 9.40 2.34
CA GLU A 134 -10.97 8.98 1.22
C GLU A 134 -11.26 7.53 0.87
N VAL A 135 -11.40 7.25 -0.42
CA VAL A 135 -11.54 5.90 -0.95
C VAL A 135 -10.43 5.60 -1.94
N ILE A 136 -10.05 4.34 -2.02
CA ILE A 136 -9.04 3.84 -2.96
C ILE A 136 -9.71 2.75 -3.80
N ASN A 137 -9.97 3.06 -5.06
CA ASN A 137 -10.58 2.14 -5.99
C ASN A 137 -9.53 1.48 -6.90
N PHE A 138 -9.83 0.29 -7.38
CA PHE A 138 -9.00 -0.33 -8.42
C PHE A 138 -8.99 0.53 -9.69
N PRO A 139 -7.81 0.68 -10.32
CA PRO A 139 -7.68 1.48 -11.54
C PRO A 139 -8.22 0.77 -12.80
N PHE A 140 -8.75 -0.44 -12.65
CA PHE A 140 -9.21 -1.27 -13.76
C PHE A 140 -10.71 -1.24 -13.89
N ASN A 141 -11.22 -1.24 -15.10
CA ASN A 141 -12.64 -1.30 -15.42
C ASN A 141 -12.89 -1.95 -16.80
N ASP A 142 -14.16 -2.02 -17.17
CA ASP A 142 -14.66 -2.53 -18.45
C ASP A 142 -15.19 -1.42 -19.38
N THR A 143 -14.78 -0.17 -19.15
CA THR A 143 -15.32 0.99 -19.86
C THR A 143 -15.12 0.88 -21.38
N GLU A 144 -16.17 1.14 -22.15
CA GLU A 144 -16.10 1.22 -23.63
C GLU A 144 -15.48 2.53 -24.17
N ASN A 145 -14.71 3.23 -23.34
CA ASN A 145 -14.05 4.45 -23.77
C ASN A 145 -12.86 4.11 -24.67
N GLU A 146 -12.83 4.71 -25.87
CA GLU A 146 -11.77 4.52 -26.86
C GLU A 146 -10.40 5.07 -26.40
N GLU A 147 -10.38 6.01 -25.46
CA GLU A 147 -9.16 6.57 -24.88
C GLU A 147 -8.53 5.66 -23.81
N ALA A 148 -9.25 4.62 -23.36
CA ALA A 148 -8.76 3.72 -22.34
C ALA A 148 -7.64 2.80 -22.87
N ASN A 149 -6.59 2.64 -22.07
CA ASN A 149 -5.54 1.67 -22.34
C ASN A 149 -6.04 0.25 -22.04
N ILE A 150 -5.83 -0.66 -22.97
CA ILE A 150 -6.22 -2.08 -22.86
C ILE A 150 -5.08 -2.85 -22.20
N ILE A 151 -5.43 -3.82 -21.36
CA ILE A 151 -4.49 -4.74 -20.72
C ILE A 151 -4.45 -6.03 -21.55
N ASP A 152 -3.25 -6.42 -22.00
CA ASP A 152 -3.07 -7.59 -22.88
C ASP A 152 -3.53 -8.90 -22.24
N ASN A 153 -3.24 -9.10 -20.95
CA ASN A 153 -3.58 -10.31 -20.21
C ASN A 153 -4.36 -9.99 -18.92
N PRO A 154 -5.63 -9.56 -19.02
CA PRO A 154 -6.40 -9.19 -17.84
C PRO A 154 -6.77 -10.44 -17.01
N LEU A 155 -6.81 -10.31 -15.69
CA LEU A 155 -7.23 -11.37 -14.78
C LEU A 155 -8.70 -11.77 -15.00
N ASP A 156 -9.54 -10.82 -15.36
CA ASP A 156 -10.92 -11.03 -15.78
C ASP A 156 -11.35 -9.99 -16.83
N LYS A 157 -12.45 -10.27 -17.54
CA LYS A 157 -12.96 -9.38 -18.60
C LYS A 157 -13.43 -8.02 -18.06
N GLN A 158 -13.86 -7.95 -16.79
CA GLN A 158 -14.34 -6.71 -16.18
C GLN A 158 -13.18 -5.76 -15.79
N ARG A 159 -11.94 -6.24 -15.86
CA ARG A 159 -10.70 -5.51 -15.53
C ARG A 159 -9.76 -5.41 -16.72
N SER A 160 -10.31 -5.36 -17.92
CA SER A 160 -9.54 -5.39 -19.16
C SER A 160 -8.98 -4.03 -19.59
N LYS A 161 -9.40 -2.94 -18.97
CA LYS A 161 -8.99 -1.59 -19.32
C LYS A 161 -8.60 -0.78 -18.09
N ILE A 162 -7.69 0.18 -18.26
CA ILE A 162 -7.32 1.12 -17.21
C ILE A 162 -8.25 2.34 -17.27
N ARG A 163 -8.69 2.83 -16.13
CA ARG A 163 -9.63 3.97 -16.03
C ARG A 163 -9.05 5.26 -16.57
N VAL A 164 -9.87 6.01 -17.28
CA VAL A 164 -9.57 7.35 -17.78
C VAL A 164 -10.13 8.47 -16.90
N CYS A 165 -11.00 8.14 -15.95
CA CYS A 165 -11.54 9.08 -14.96
C CYS A 165 -11.92 8.35 -13.66
N ILE A 166 -11.98 9.13 -12.57
CA ILE A 166 -12.32 8.62 -11.22
C ILE A 166 -13.84 8.58 -11.01
N THR A 167 -14.62 9.37 -11.74
CA THR A 167 -16.06 9.58 -11.55
C THR A 167 -16.85 8.27 -11.52
N LYS A 168 -16.54 7.33 -12.43
CA LYS A 168 -17.24 6.04 -12.54
C LYS A 168 -17.05 5.18 -11.28
N SER A 169 -15.86 5.15 -10.73
CA SER A 169 -15.54 4.41 -9.51
C SER A 169 -16.24 5.02 -8.29
N LEU A 170 -16.22 6.35 -8.18
CA LEU A 170 -16.91 7.06 -7.10
C LEU A 170 -18.44 6.90 -7.19
N ALA A 171 -19.02 6.94 -8.39
CA ALA A 171 -20.45 6.69 -8.57
C ALA A 171 -20.84 5.27 -8.13
N ALA A 172 -20.03 4.27 -8.44
CA ALA A 172 -20.24 2.90 -7.96
C ALA A 172 -20.20 2.80 -6.43
N ASN A 173 -19.27 3.53 -5.79
CA ASN A 173 -19.19 3.60 -4.33
C ASN A 173 -20.45 4.26 -3.72
N VAL A 174 -21.01 5.29 -4.36
CA VAL A 174 -22.29 5.89 -3.93
C VAL A 174 -23.41 4.88 -3.96
N VAL A 175 -23.60 4.17 -5.09
CA VAL A 175 -24.63 3.12 -5.23
C VAL A 175 -24.43 2.02 -4.18
N TYR A 176 -23.20 1.57 -3.97
CA TYR A 176 -22.88 0.56 -2.96
C TYR A 176 -23.30 0.98 -1.55
N ASN A 177 -23.08 2.24 -1.19
CA ASN A 177 -23.43 2.78 0.12
C ASN A 177 -24.95 3.02 0.24
N GLN A 178 -25.59 3.55 -0.81
CA GLN A 178 -27.05 3.72 -0.85
C GLN A 178 -27.80 2.40 -0.65
N ASN A 179 -27.36 1.32 -1.31
CA ASN A 179 -27.93 -0.02 -1.15
C ASN A 179 -27.78 -0.56 0.28
N ARG A 180 -26.91 0.06 1.10
CA ARG A 180 -26.72 -0.21 2.54
C ARG A 180 -27.36 0.84 3.43
N GLN A 181 -28.32 1.59 2.89
CA GLN A 181 -29.12 2.59 3.61
C GLN A 181 -28.25 3.73 4.21
N LYS A 182 -27.10 4.04 3.60
CA LYS A 182 -26.33 5.23 3.93
C LYS A 182 -26.91 6.41 3.18
N ASP A 183 -27.40 7.40 3.91
CA ASP A 183 -28.06 8.60 3.39
C ASP A 183 -27.23 9.87 3.51
N SER A 184 -26.02 9.79 4.05
CA SER A 184 -25.02 10.86 4.08
C SER A 184 -23.72 10.33 3.49
N ILE A 185 -23.43 10.68 2.25
CA ILE A 185 -22.29 10.16 1.51
C ILE A 185 -21.42 11.32 1.05
N LYS A 186 -20.20 11.42 1.58
CA LYS A 186 -19.15 12.38 1.20
C LYS A 186 -17.87 11.60 0.95
N LEU A 187 -17.52 11.39 -0.31
CA LEU A 187 -16.35 10.59 -0.70
C LEU A 187 -15.42 11.37 -1.60
N PHE A 188 -14.13 11.10 -1.50
CA PHE A 188 -13.14 11.58 -2.46
C PHE A 188 -12.08 10.52 -2.73
N GLU A 189 -11.40 10.65 -3.86
CA GLU A 189 -10.25 9.83 -4.24
C GLU A 189 -9.21 10.71 -4.92
N ILE A 190 -7.96 10.60 -4.48
CA ILE A 190 -6.81 11.22 -5.14
C ILE A 190 -5.97 10.12 -5.76
N SER A 191 -5.97 10.06 -7.08
CA SER A 191 -5.41 8.90 -7.77
C SER A 191 -5.03 9.24 -9.21
N ASP A 192 -4.30 8.32 -9.84
CA ASP A 192 -3.93 8.47 -11.23
C ASP A 192 -5.03 7.98 -12.17
N VAL A 193 -5.17 8.68 -13.27
CA VAL A 193 -5.93 8.28 -14.45
C VAL A 193 -4.99 8.17 -15.65
N TYR A 194 -5.36 7.34 -16.61
CA TYR A 194 -4.48 6.97 -17.71
C TYR A 194 -5.22 7.12 -19.03
N THR A 195 -4.76 8.04 -19.85
CA THR A 195 -5.25 8.24 -21.20
C THR A 195 -4.20 7.79 -22.21
N LYS A 196 -4.51 7.79 -23.50
CA LYS A 196 -3.53 7.57 -24.56
C LYS A 196 -2.41 8.62 -24.58
N THR A 197 -2.66 9.79 -24.01
CA THR A 197 -1.69 10.90 -23.93
C THR A 197 -0.76 10.80 -22.71
N GLY A 198 -1.09 9.96 -21.74
CA GLY A 198 -0.23 9.75 -20.57
C GLY A 198 -0.99 9.55 -19.25
N ARG A 199 -0.23 9.66 -18.17
CA ARG A 199 -0.69 9.57 -16.79
C ARG A 199 -0.97 10.97 -16.26
N GLU A 200 -2.12 11.15 -15.63
CA GLU A 200 -2.50 12.38 -14.95
C GLU A 200 -2.92 12.10 -13.50
N ARG A 201 -2.46 12.93 -12.58
CA ARG A 201 -2.90 12.90 -11.19
C ARG A 201 -4.19 13.70 -11.05
N SER A 202 -5.24 13.06 -10.56
CA SER A 202 -6.58 13.64 -10.47
C SER A 202 -7.18 13.49 -9.10
N ILE A 203 -8.03 14.46 -8.72
CA ILE A 203 -8.89 14.38 -7.55
C ILE A 203 -10.35 14.28 -8.01
N GLY A 204 -11.06 13.28 -7.50
CA GLY A 204 -12.51 13.14 -7.66
C GLY A 204 -13.19 13.34 -6.32
N VAL A 205 -14.28 14.09 -6.31
CA VAL A 205 -15.09 14.33 -5.11
C VAL A 205 -16.54 14.09 -5.47
N ILE A 206 -17.27 13.36 -4.62
CA ILE A 206 -18.69 13.09 -4.82
C ILE A 206 -19.47 13.21 -3.51
N VAL A 207 -20.67 13.74 -3.60
CA VAL A 207 -21.60 13.82 -2.48
C VAL A 207 -22.96 13.30 -2.86
N ASN A 208 -23.67 12.73 -1.91
CA ASN A 208 -25.05 12.30 -2.08
C ASN A 208 -25.79 12.23 -0.75
N GLY A 209 -27.09 12.53 -0.78
CA GLY A 209 -27.95 12.43 0.38
C GLY A 209 -28.07 13.70 1.20
N ARG A 210 -28.00 13.60 2.51
CA ARG A 210 -28.28 14.70 3.45
C ARG A 210 -27.34 14.62 4.64
N GLU A 211 -27.01 15.79 5.21
CA GLU A 211 -26.20 15.94 6.42
C GLU A 211 -27.02 16.61 7.54
N GLY A 212 -26.63 16.45 8.81
CA GLY A 212 -27.26 17.10 9.95
C GLY A 212 -28.61 16.47 10.34
N LYS A 213 -28.72 15.15 10.30
CA LYS A 213 -29.93 14.41 10.64
C LYS A 213 -30.08 14.28 12.15
N ASN A 214 -30.70 15.28 12.78
CA ASN A 214 -31.14 15.17 14.17
C ASN A 214 -32.63 15.55 14.29
N TYR A 215 -33.24 15.30 15.43
CA TYR A 215 -34.68 15.54 15.62
C TYR A 215 -35.06 17.01 15.72
N ASN A 216 -34.09 17.91 15.95
CA ASN A 216 -34.32 19.36 16.13
C ASN A 216 -33.97 20.19 14.89
N GLU A 217 -33.18 19.64 13.95
CA GLU A 217 -32.68 20.40 12.81
C GLU A 217 -33.08 19.74 11.48
N PHE A 218 -33.48 20.60 10.55
CA PHE A 218 -33.70 20.16 9.18
C PHE A 218 -32.36 19.79 8.54
N SER A 219 -32.24 18.54 8.10
CA SER A 219 -31.05 18.09 7.41
C SER A 219 -30.83 18.88 6.12
N SER A 220 -29.62 19.37 5.89
CA SER A 220 -29.22 19.98 4.63
C SER A 220 -28.95 18.94 3.54
N LYS A 221 -29.24 19.32 2.28
CA LYS A 221 -28.91 18.43 1.15
C LYS A 221 -27.43 18.49 0.81
N LEU A 222 -26.86 17.34 0.55
CA LEU A 222 -25.55 17.19 -0.06
C LEU A 222 -25.72 17.20 -1.58
N ASP A 223 -25.81 18.37 -2.15
CA ASP A 223 -26.10 18.58 -3.58
C ASP A 223 -24.99 19.36 -4.30
N TYR A 224 -25.29 19.76 -5.53
CA TYR A 224 -24.39 20.55 -6.35
C TYR A 224 -23.91 21.84 -5.67
N SER A 225 -24.84 22.58 -5.00
CA SER A 225 -24.51 23.84 -4.35
C SER A 225 -23.55 23.63 -3.18
N TYR A 226 -23.75 22.58 -2.40
CA TYR A 226 -22.84 22.18 -1.34
C TYR A 226 -21.44 21.88 -1.89
N LEU A 227 -21.37 21.04 -2.95
CA LEU A 227 -20.08 20.66 -3.50
C LEU A 227 -19.38 21.82 -4.19
N LYS A 228 -20.13 22.71 -4.87
CA LYS A 228 -19.58 23.93 -5.49
C LYS A 228 -18.98 24.84 -4.44
N GLY A 229 -19.69 25.09 -3.32
CA GLY A 229 -19.20 25.87 -2.18
C GLY A 229 -17.92 25.26 -1.60
N THR A 230 -17.92 23.95 -1.35
CA THR A 230 -16.75 23.21 -0.86
C THR A 230 -15.52 23.40 -1.77
N LEU A 231 -15.69 23.25 -3.09
CA LEU A 231 -14.59 23.41 -4.05
C LEU A 231 -14.10 24.86 -4.13
N ILE A 232 -14.99 25.85 -4.12
CA ILE A 232 -14.62 27.27 -4.11
C ILE A 232 -13.77 27.55 -2.86
N THR A 233 -14.23 27.17 -1.68
CA THR A 233 -13.50 27.40 -0.43
C THR A 233 -12.14 26.72 -0.47
N MET A 234 -12.08 25.42 -0.81
CA MET A 234 -10.83 24.67 -0.88
C MET A 234 -9.81 25.30 -1.83
N LEU A 235 -10.21 25.60 -3.05
CA LEU A 235 -9.30 26.15 -4.05
C LEU A 235 -8.90 27.59 -3.75
N SER A 236 -9.79 28.40 -3.18
CA SER A 236 -9.49 29.78 -2.76
C SER A 236 -8.48 29.82 -1.62
N GLU A 237 -8.63 28.94 -0.62
CA GLU A 237 -7.70 28.86 0.51
C GLU A 237 -6.33 28.31 0.10
N LEU A 238 -6.30 27.30 -0.79
CA LEU A 238 -5.06 26.63 -1.18
C LEU A 238 -4.28 27.36 -2.29
N LEU A 239 -4.97 28.07 -3.17
CA LEU A 239 -4.36 28.67 -4.38
C LEU A 239 -4.45 30.18 -4.46
N ALA A 240 -5.26 30.82 -3.59
CA ALA A 240 -5.52 32.26 -3.58
C ALA A 240 -5.87 32.82 -4.99
N THR A 241 -6.62 32.06 -5.80
CA THR A 241 -6.85 32.31 -7.23
C THR A 241 -8.34 32.31 -7.53
N LYS A 242 -8.74 33.14 -8.51
CA LYS A 242 -10.11 33.19 -9.00
C LYS A 242 -10.47 31.92 -9.77
N ILE A 243 -11.66 31.38 -9.45
CA ILE A 243 -12.20 30.18 -10.06
C ILE A 243 -13.40 30.58 -10.92
N ASP A 244 -13.39 30.17 -12.15
CA ASP A 244 -14.48 30.37 -13.09
C ASP A 244 -15.22 29.08 -13.38
N PHE A 245 -16.55 29.15 -13.47
CA PHE A 245 -17.44 28.05 -13.82
C PHE A 245 -18.15 28.39 -15.12
N ILE A 246 -18.01 27.53 -16.12
CA ILE A 246 -18.56 27.75 -17.47
C ILE A 246 -19.44 26.55 -17.80
N ALA A 247 -20.71 26.78 -18.10
CA ALA A 247 -21.64 25.72 -18.46
C ALA A 247 -21.13 24.96 -19.70
N GLU A 248 -21.15 23.65 -19.64
CA GLU A 248 -20.83 22.77 -20.76
C GLU A 248 -21.83 21.62 -20.86
N THR A 249 -21.86 20.92 -21.98
CA THR A 249 -22.65 19.71 -22.16
C THR A 249 -21.71 18.51 -22.15
N ARG A 250 -22.03 17.51 -21.33
CA ARG A 250 -21.25 16.29 -21.24
C ARG A 250 -22.17 15.09 -21.06
N GLU A 251 -21.86 14.03 -21.75
CA GLU A 251 -22.58 12.76 -21.62
C GLU A 251 -22.57 12.26 -20.16
N ASN A 252 -23.64 11.62 -19.73
CA ASN A 252 -23.84 11.09 -18.37
C ASN A 252 -24.03 12.14 -17.26
N TYR A 253 -24.24 13.41 -17.62
CA TYR A 253 -24.59 14.47 -16.66
C TYR A 253 -25.94 15.09 -17.00
N ASP A 254 -26.76 15.39 -15.97
CA ASP A 254 -27.98 16.21 -16.12
C ASP A 254 -27.60 17.68 -16.39
N PHE A 255 -26.53 18.14 -15.75
CA PHE A 255 -25.86 19.41 -16.04
C PHE A 255 -24.40 19.34 -15.54
N VAL A 256 -23.53 20.14 -16.16
CA VAL A 256 -22.11 20.19 -15.82
C VAL A 256 -21.54 21.58 -16.16
N GLU A 257 -20.60 22.02 -15.32
CA GLU A 257 -19.78 23.21 -15.52
C GLU A 257 -18.31 22.83 -15.62
N ALA A 258 -17.60 23.37 -16.57
CA ALA A 258 -16.14 23.35 -16.60
C ALA A 258 -15.61 24.23 -15.47
N VAL A 259 -14.64 23.73 -14.72
CA VAL A 259 -13.93 24.45 -13.67
C VAL A 259 -12.61 24.93 -14.23
N SER A 260 -12.37 26.24 -14.16
CA SER A 260 -11.14 26.86 -14.71
C SER A 260 -10.44 27.73 -13.67
N LEU A 261 -9.10 27.68 -13.67
CA LEU A 261 -8.21 28.55 -12.91
C LEU A 261 -7.42 29.41 -13.88
N ASN A 262 -7.51 30.73 -13.75
CA ASN A 262 -6.82 31.68 -14.63
C ASN A 262 -7.02 31.37 -16.13
N GLY A 263 -8.24 30.98 -16.51
CA GLY A 263 -8.58 30.64 -17.90
C GLY A 263 -8.15 29.25 -18.35
N LYS A 264 -7.42 28.47 -17.52
CA LYS A 264 -7.05 27.09 -17.81
C LYS A 264 -8.07 26.14 -17.18
N LYS A 265 -8.71 25.31 -17.99
CA LYS A 265 -9.62 24.25 -17.49
C LYS A 265 -8.84 23.22 -16.66
N ILE A 266 -9.29 22.98 -15.44
CA ILE A 266 -8.69 22.03 -14.50
C ILE A 266 -9.60 20.84 -14.20
N GLY A 267 -10.89 20.93 -14.52
CA GLY A 267 -11.83 19.87 -14.22
C GLY A 267 -13.26 20.20 -14.63
N ALA A 268 -14.18 19.49 -14.04
CA ALA A 268 -15.61 19.71 -14.22
C ALA A 268 -16.38 19.39 -12.94
N LEU A 269 -17.47 20.10 -12.72
CA LEU A 269 -18.40 19.91 -11.61
C LEU A 269 -19.82 19.80 -12.16
N GLY A 270 -20.57 18.81 -11.73
CA GLY A 270 -21.93 18.64 -12.25
C GLY A 270 -22.74 17.60 -11.50
N LYS A 271 -23.97 17.42 -11.93
CA LYS A 271 -24.86 16.39 -11.43
C LYS A 271 -24.89 15.21 -12.40
N LEU A 272 -24.51 14.04 -11.94
CA LEU A 272 -24.59 12.81 -12.70
C LEU A 272 -26.03 12.43 -13.00
N SER A 273 -26.30 11.94 -14.20
CA SER A 273 -27.63 11.45 -14.58
C SER A 273 -28.00 10.16 -13.82
N ASN A 274 -29.28 10.02 -13.49
CA ASN A 274 -29.77 8.80 -12.84
C ASN A 274 -29.53 7.54 -13.71
N ASN A 275 -29.57 7.66 -15.03
CA ASN A 275 -29.31 6.54 -15.93
C ASN A 275 -27.87 6.02 -15.80
N PHE A 276 -26.91 6.92 -15.65
CA PHE A 276 -25.52 6.56 -15.44
C PHE A 276 -25.29 5.89 -14.08
N VAL A 277 -25.94 6.37 -13.04
CA VAL A 277 -25.83 5.81 -11.68
C VAL A 277 -26.51 4.43 -11.63
N ASN A 278 -27.73 4.28 -12.16
CA ASN A 278 -28.52 3.05 -12.10
C ASN A 278 -28.00 1.93 -13.02
N SER A 279 -27.31 2.25 -14.11
CA SER A 279 -26.71 1.24 -15.00
C SER A 279 -25.61 0.42 -14.32
N LYS A 280 -25.16 0.83 -13.13
CA LYS A 280 -24.10 0.19 -12.35
C LYS A 280 -24.61 -0.66 -11.17
N SER A 281 -25.93 -0.69 -10.94
CA SER A 281 -26.56 -1.47 -9.87
C SER A 281 -26.98 -2.88 -10.28
N LYS A 282 -26.61 -3.33 -11.49
CA LYS A 282 -26.89 -4.69 -12.00
C LYS A 282 -25.66 -5.57 -12.00
#